data_06aedbdc39ae5111f8622155accf1149
#
_entry.id   06aedbdc39ae5111f8622155accf1149
#
_cell.length_a   1.000
_cell.length_b   1.000
_cell.length_c   1.000
_cell.angle_alpha   90.00
_cell.angle_beta   90.00
_cell.angle_gamma   90.00
#
_symmetry.space_group_name_H-M   'P 1'
#
loop_
_entity.id
_entity.type
_entity.pdbx_description
1 polymer ?
#
loop_
_entity_poly.entity_id
_entity_poly.type
_entity_poly.pdbx_seq_one_letter_code
_entity_poly.pdbx_strand_id
1 'polypeptide(L)'
;MKKTLLCLMAGLCVSTAFAETVDSDADELKKDKKEFFESMSEGKSVFQAVTGYNQKQDYLHLYMNMHAAYDARFQDGFQLGKFNIRQIRIDAKGNLNSWLSYRYRQRLNRSNDGSDGFDNTSTSIDIAGIGVKLSDKWSLFAGKQCASYGGIEFDLNPIEIYEYSDMIENMSNFLTGLNIAYQVTPSQQLQFQVLNSRNYSIEKTYGNNVEDAKMPLVYTLNWNGNFREVFKTRWPAFIT
;
A
#
# COMPACT_ATOMS: atom_id res chain seq x y z
N MET A 1 20.20 24.55 -16.98
CA MET A 1 18.97 24.01 -17.61
C MET A 1 19.07 22.50 -17.55
N LYS A 2 18.29 21.89 -16.67
CA LYS A 2 18.27 20.42 -16.50
C LYS A 2 17.49 19.80 -17.64
N LYS A 3 18.14 19.01 -18.47
CA LYS A 3 17.50 18.27 -19.57
C LYS A 3 16.94 16.95 -19.05
N THR A 4 15.73 16.74 -19.42
CA THR A 4 14.77 15.74 -18.99
C THR A 4 15.24 14.31 -19.28
N LEU A 5 15.10 13.47 -18.26
CA LEU A 5 15.29 12.04 -18.25
C LEU A 5 14.25 11.34 -19.15
N LEU A 6 14.71 10.70 -20.22
CA LEU A 6 13.87 9.78 -20.99
C LEU A 6 14.15 8.35 -20.48
N CYS A 7 13.27 7.85 -19.62
CA CYS A 7 13.31 6.44 -19.21
C CYS A 7 12.60 5.60 -20.26
N LEU A 8 13.36 4.85 -21.06
CA LEU A 8 12.80 3.79 -21.89
C LEU A 8 12.67 2.54 -21.01
N MET A 9 11.44 2.17 -20.68
CA MET A 9 11.16 1.06 -19.78
C MET A 9 10.45 -0.06 -20.52
N ALA A 10 11.14 -1.18 -20.64
CA ALA A 10 10.51 -2.45 -20.92
C ALA A 10 10.20 -3.13 -19.56
N GLY A 11 8.96 -3.06 -19.12
CA GLY A 11 8.50 -3.81 -17.94
C GLY A 11 8.40 -5.29 -18.28
N LEU A 12 9.35 -6.08 -17.82
CA LEU A 12 9.21 -7.54 -17.82
C LEU A 12 8.69 -7.96 -16.45
N CYS A 13 7.40 -8.29 -16.37
CA CYS A 13 6.88 -9.07 -15.27
C CYS A 13 7.31 -10.52 -15.47
N VAL A 14 8.37 -10.93 -14.80
CA VAL A 14 8.76 -12.35 -14.75
C VAL A 14 8.11 -12.96 -13.52
N SER A 15 7.05 -13.71 -13.74
CA SER A 15 6.56 -14.68 -12.76
C SER A 15 7.37 -15.96 -12.94
N THR A 16 8.23 -16.30 -11.98
CA THR A 16 8.85 -17.63 -11.93
C THR A 16 7.80 -18.65 -11.47
N ALA A 17 7.14 -19.29 -12.41
CA ALA A 17 6.48 -20.57 -12.17
C ALA A 17 7.55 -21.65 -12.34
N PHE A 18 7.70 -22.53 -11.36
CA PHE A 18 8.42 -23.78 -11.53
C PHE A 18 7.67 -24.60 -12.58
N ALA A 19 8.30 -24.78 -13.74
CA ALA A 19 7.77 -25.67 -14.76
C ALA A 19 8.36 -27.05 -14.58
N GLU A 20 7.56 -27.99 -14.10
CA GLU A 20 7.72 -29.39 -14.47
C GLU A 20 7.26 -29.56 -15.91
N THR A 21 8.10 -30.20 -16.71
CA THR A 21 7.88 -30.48 -18.12
C THR A 21 6.67 -31.39 -18.32
N VAL A 22 5.60 -30.83 -18.83
CA VAL A 22 4.54 -31.59 -19.52
C VAL A 22 4.30 -30.91 -20.85
N ASP A 23 4.47 -31.67 -21.93
CA ASP A 23 4.09 -31.33 -23.29
C ASP A 23 2.57 -31.11 -23.33
N SER A 24 2.13 -29.88 -23.22
CA SER A 24 0.75 -29.48 -23.40
C SER A 24 0.66 -28.25 -24.27
N ASP A 25 -0.31 -28.27 -25.15
CA ASP A 25 -0.56 -27.35 -26.24
C ASP A 25 -0.39 -25.87 -25.87
N ALA A 26 0.33 -25.14 -26.71
CA ALA A 26 0.65 -23.71 -26.53
C ALA A 26 -0.58 -22.80 -26.36
N ASP A 27 -1.75 -23.27 -26.78
CA ASP A 27 -3.00 -22.55 -26.65
C ASP A 27 -3.66 -22.70 -25.28
N GLU A 28 -3.49 -23.85 -24.62
CA GLU A 28 -3.92 -24.06 -23.25
C GLU A 28 -3.10 -23.19 -22.27
N LEU A 29 -1.78 -23.13 -22.48
CA LEU A 29 -0.88 -22.27 -21.70
C LEU A 29 -1.18 -20.77 -21.86
N LYS A 30 -1.62 -20.34 -23.05
CA LYS A 30 -2.06 -18.94 -23.28
C LYS A 30 -3.38 -18.62 -22.59
N LYS A 31 -4.30 -19.59 -22.56
CA LYS A 31 -5.59 -19.46 -21.88
C LYS A 31 -5.38 -19.35 -20.37
N ASP A 32 -4.58 -20.23 -19.78
CA ASP A 32 -4.28 -20.23 -18.35
C ASP A 32 -3.57 -18.94 -17.91
N LYS A 33 -2.64 -18.42 -18.72
CA LYS A 33 -2.01 -17.13 -18.46
C LYS A 33 -3.00 -15.97 -18.48
N LYS A 34 -3.91 -15.96 -19.43
CA LYS A 34 -4.92 -14.91 -19.56
C LYS A 34 -5.86 -14.95 -18.35
N GLU A 35 -6.39 -16.12 -17.99
CA GLU A 35 -7.23 -16.29 -16.81
C GLU A 35 -6.51 -15.91 -15.51
N PHE A 36 -5.22 -16.24 -15.38
CA PHE A 36 -4.39 -15.84 -14.25
C PHE A 36 -4.28 -14.32 -14.13
N PHE A 37 -3.96 -13.63 -15.24
CA PHE A 37 -3.84 -12.17 -15.23
C PHE A 37 -5.18 -11.48 -15.01
N GLU A 38 -6.27 -11.98 -15.58
CA GLU A 38 -7.62 -11.47 -15.33
C GLU A 38 -8.02 -11.66 -13.86
N SER A 39 -7.73 -12.81 -13.26
CA SER A 39 -8.00 -13.06 -11.84
C SER A 39 -7.22 -12.15 -10.90
N MET A 40 -6.00 -11.78 -11.25
CA MET A 40 -5.21 -10.81 -10.48
C MET A 40 -5.75 -9.39 -10.62
N SER A 41 -6.24 -9.00 -11.79
CA SER A 41 -6.85 -7.69 -12.01
C SER A 41 -8.18 -7.53 -11.28
N GLU A 42 -8.91 -8.62 -11.05
CA GLU A 42 -10.14 -8.66 -10.25
C GLU A 42 -9.92 -8.63 -8.73
N GLY A 43 -8.67 -8.47 -8.28
CA GLY A 43 -8.33 -8.40 -6.85
C GLY A 43 -8.40 -9.74 -6.11
N LYS A 44 -8.39 -10.86 -6.83
CA LYS A 44 -8.28 -12.19 -6.22
C LYS A 44 -6.92 -12.38 -5.55
N SER A 45 -6.87 -13.18 -4.50
CA SER A 45 -5.60 -13.52 -3.85
C SER A 45 -4.71 -14.37 -4.78
N VAL A 46 -3.38 -14.28 -4.59
CA VAL A 46 -2.42 -15.13 -5.33
C VAL A 46 -2.76 -16.61 -5.18
N PHE A 47 -3.18 -17.04 -3.99
CA PHE A 47 -3.58 -18.41 -3.73
C PHE A 47 -4.80 -18.81 -4.58
N GLN A 48 -5.81 -17.96 -4.66
CA GLN A 48 -6.99 -18.19 -5.51
C GLN A 48 -6.64 -18.23 -7.00
N ALA A 49 -5.73 -17.35 -7.44
CA ALA A 49 -5.29 -17.29 -8.82
C ALA A 49 -4.49 -18.54 -9.25
N VAL A 50 -3.64 -19.05 -8.36
CA VAL A 50 -2.79 -20.22 -8.66
C VAL A 50 -3.53 -21.55 -8.50
N THR A 51 -4.40 -21.66 -7.49
CA THR A 51 -5.07 -22.95 -7.17
C THR A 51 -6.46 -23.10 -7.78
N GLY A 52 -7.02 -22.02 -8.35
CA GLY A 52 -8.42 -21.98 -8.78
C GLY A 52 -9.42 -22.16 -7.61
N TYR A 53 -8.92 -22.19 -6.38
CA TYR A 53 -9.72 -22.46 -5.20
C TYR A 53 -10.52 -21.23 -4.80
N ASN A 54 -11.78 -21.22 -5.14
CA ASN A 54 -12.72 -20.14 -4.78
C ASN A 54 -13.16 -20.35 -3.33
N GLN A 55 -12.29 -19.92 -2.38
CA GLN A 55 -12.66 -19.95 -0.96
C GLN A 55 -13.68 -18.83 -0.69
N LYS A 56 -14.88 -19.22 -0.29
CA LYS A 56 -15.88 -18.33 0.33
C LYS A 56 -15.47 -17.89 1.76
N GLN A 57 -14.19 -17.97 2.09
CA GLN A 57 -13.71 -17.69 3.45
C GLN A 57 -13.06 -16.31 3.46
N ASP A 58 -13.74 -15.36 4.08
CA ASP A 58 -13.29 -13.96 4.24
C ASP A 58 -12.20 -13.78 5.31
N TYR A 59 -11.78 -14.85 5.99
CA TYR A 59 -10.88 -14.69 7.13
C TYR A 59 -9.41 -14.47 6.75
N LEU A 60 -8.96 -14.87 5.56
CA LEU A 60 -7.59 -14.65 5.10
C LEU A 60 -7.52 -14.47 3.60
N HIS A 61 -7.08 -13.29 3.17
CA HIS A 61 -6.65 -12.99 1.82
C HIS A 61 -5.18 -12.61 1.85
N LEU A 62 -4.34 -13.38 1.16
CA LEU A 62 -2.91 -13.15 1.07
C LEU A 62 -2.55 -12.69 -0.34
N TYR A 63 -1.89 -11.54 -0.43
CA TYR A 63 -1.41 -10.95 -1.67
C TYR A 63 0.10 -10.77 -1.62
N MET A 64 0.77 -11.03 -2.75
CA MET A 64 2.16 -10.67 -2.97
C MET A 64 2.23 -9.72 -4.15
N ASN A 65 2.78 -8.53 -3.93
CA ASN A 65 3.05 -7.56 -4.98
C ASN A 65 4.55 -7.48 -5.20
N MET A 66 4.99 -7.62 -6.45
CA MET A 66 6.39 -7.50 -6.83
C MET A 66 6.52 -6.58 -8.04
N HIS A 67 7.47 -5.65 -7.98
CA HIS A 67 7.83 -4.76 -9.07
C HIS A 67 9.34 -4.85 -9.31
N ALA A 68 9.72 -5.39 -10.46
CA ALA A 68 11.09 -5.42 -10.93
C ALA A 68 11.22 -4.51 -12.17
N ALA A 69 12.33 -3.81 -12.31
CA ALA A 69 12.59 -2.89 -13.39
C ALA A 69 14.04 -2.95 -13.84
N TYR A 70 14.30 -2.56 -15.08
CA TYR A 70 15.64 -2.22 -15.56
C TYR A 70 15.75 -0.69 -15.63
N ASP A 71 16.60 -0.13 -14.80
CA ASP A 71 16.84 1.31 -14.74
C ASP A 71 18.04 1.66 -15.62
N ALA A 72 17.84 2.54 -16.60
CA ALA A 72 18.91 3.09 -17.42
C ALA A 72 18.99 4.61 -17.20
N ARG A 73 20.17 5.10 -16.84
CA ARG A 73 20.42 6.53 -16.63
C ARG A 73 21.28 7.06 -17.77
N PHE A 74 20.82 8.17 -18.35
CA PHE A 74 21.51 8.90 -19.40
C PHE A 74 21.70 10.36 -18.95
N GLN A 75 22.95 10.82 -18.97
CA GLN A 75 23.33 12.21 -18.78
C GLN A 75 24.62 12.41 -19.58
N ASP A 76 24.53 13.14 -20.71
CA ASP A 76 25.64 13.29 -21.66
C ASP A 76 26.21 11.95 -22.17
N GLY A 77 25.36 10.94 -22.31
CA GLY A 77 25.67 9.54 -22.64
C GLY A 77 25.12 8.54 -21.65
N PHE A 78 25.33 7.25 -21.90
CA PHE A 78 24.93 6.17 -20.99
C PHE A 78 25.80 6.17 -19.74
N GLN A 79 25.18 6.26 -18.56
CA GLN A 79 25.87 6.33 -17.28
C GLN A 79 25.78 5.02 -16.49
N LEU A 80 24.58 4.44 -16.42
CA LEU A 80 24.30 3.26 -15.60
C LEU A 80 23.12 2.49 -16.14
N GLY A 81 23.23 1.17 -16.17
CA GLY A 81 22.11 0.26 -16.39
C GLY A 81 22.12 -0.84 -15.35
N LYS A 82 21.00 -1.07 -14.67
CA LYS A 82 20.89 -2.14 -13.69
C LYS A 82 19.46 -2.67 -13.58
N PHE A 83 19.35 -3.96 -13.26
CA PHE A 83 18.10 -4.53 -12.79
C PHE A 83 17.86 -4.13 -11.33
N ASN A 84 16.64 -3.78 -11.01
CA ASN A 84 16.26 -3.32 -9.68
C ASN A 84 14.92 -3.94 -9.28
N ILE A 85 14.82 -4.40 -8.04
CA ILE A 85 13.56 -4.76 -7.42
C ILE A 85 13.07 -3.53 -6.66
N ARG A 86 12.14 -2.80 -7.24
CA ARG A 86 11.61 -1.56 -6.66
C ARG A 86 10.69 -1.86 -5.48
N GLN A 87 9.95 -2.96 -5.57
CA GLN A 87 8.99 -3.32 -4.54
C GLN A 87 8.77 -4.82 -4.45
N ILE A 88 8.79 -5.35 -3.23
CA ILE A 88 8.21 -6.63 -2.87
C ILE A 88 7.39 -6.40 -1.60
N ARG A 89 6.08 -6.71 -1.64
CA ARG A 89 5.16 -6.56 -0.50
C ARG A 89 4.35 -7.82 -0.30
N ILE A 90 4.13 -8.16 0.96
CA ILE A 90 3.09 -9.09 1.39
C ILE A 90 1.99 -8.28 2.04
N ASP A 91 0.73 -8.53 1.67
CA ASP A 91 -0.47 -7.95 2.27
C ASP A 91 -1.41 -9.09 2.67
N ALA A 92 -1.62 -9.27 3.96
CA ALA A 92 -2.55 -10.22 4.54
C ALA A 92 -3.69 -9.45 5.18
N LYS A 93 -4.93 -9.74 4.79
CA LYS A 93 -6.12 -9.09 5.35
C LYS A 93 -7.28 -10.09 5.42
N GLY A 94 -8.21 -9.83 6.34
CA GLY A 94 -9.39 -10.67 6.45
C GLY A 94 -10.34 -10.20 7.53
N ASN A 95 -11.51 -10.82 7.52
CA ASN A 95 -12.57 -10.64 8.52
C ASN A 95 -12.61 -11.88 9.42
N LEU A 96 -12.30 -11.72 10.71
CA LEU A 96 -12.39 -12.80 11.69
C LEU A 96 -13.85 -13.13 12.00
N ASN A 97 -14.71 -12.12 11.93
CA ASN A 97 -16.16 -12.24 12.03
C ASN A 97 -16.84 -10.99 11.43
N SER A 98 -18.15 -10.82 11.60
CA SER A 98 -18.93 -9.73 10.99
C SER A 98 -18.57 -8.32 11.50
N TRP A 99 -17.85 -8.21 12.62
CA TRP A 99 -17.51 -6.92 13.23
C TRP A 99 -16.00 -6.72 13.43
N LEU A 100 -15.17 -7.77 13.26
CA LEU A 100 -13.73 -7.73 13.53
C LEU A 100 -12.95 -8.11 12.28
N SER A 101 -12.08 -7.21 11.82
CA SER A 101 -11.18 -7.40 10.68
C SER A 101 -9.73 -7.12 11.10
N TYR A 102 -8.80 -7.55 10.27
CA TYR A 102 -7.38 -7.25 10.45
C TYR A 102 -6.72 -6.97 9.11
N ARG A 103 -5.62 -6.25 9.17
CA ARG A 103 -4.73 -6.07 8.01
C ARG A 103 -3.28 -6.00 8.45
N TYR A 104 -2.42 -6.73 7.74
CA TYR A 104 -0.99 -6.68 7.86
C TYR A 104 -0.36 -6.52 6.48
N ARG A 105 0.51 -5.51 6.30
CA ARG A 105 1.25 -5.29 5.06
C ARG A 105 2.69 -4.94 5.35
N GLN A 106 3.61 -5.67 4.71
CA GLN A 106 5.04 -5.51 4.90
C GLN A 106 5.78 -5.46 3.57
N ARG A 107 6.78 -4.58 3.48
CA ARG A 107 7.75 -4.53 2.39
C ARG A 107 8.95 -5.41 2.72
N LEU A 108 9.23 -6.42 1.90
CA LEU A 108 10.33 -7.34 2.12
C LEU A 108 11.69 -6.78 1.70
N ASN A 109 11.71 -5.74 0.89
CA ASN A 109 12.92 -5.05 0.43
C ASN A 109 13.29 -3.82 1.29
N ARG A 110 12.79 -3.73 2.51
CA ARG A 110 13.17 -2.71 3.51
C ARG A 110 13.69 -3.37 4.79
N SER A 111 14.46 -2.60 5.58
CA SER A 111 14.98 -3.06 6.87
C SER A 111 13.86 -3.46 7.82
N ASN A 112 14.09 -4.58 8.53
CA ASN A 112 13.22 -5.07 9.59
C ASN A 112 13.64 -4.57 10.98
N ASP A 113 14.66 -3.72 11.06
CA ASP A 113 15.08 -3.13 12.32
C ASP A 113 14.04 -2.10 12.80
N GLY A 114 13.50 -2.32 13.97
CA GLY A 114 12.53 -1.46 14.65
C GLY A 114 13.13 -0.67 15.82
N SER A 115 14.43 -0.83 16.09
CA SER A 115 15.10 -0.23 17.25
C SER A 115 14.99 1.30 17.30
N ASP A 116 14.95 1.94 16.15
CA ASP A 116 14.81 3.40 16.00
C ASP A 116 13.36 3.86 15.80
N GLY A 117 12.41 2.94 15.78
CA GLY A 117 11.00 3.24 15.55
C GLY A 117 10.35 3.92 16.76
N PHE A 118 9.69 5.05 16.54
CA PHE A 118 8.94 5.76 17.58
C PHE A 118 7.78 4.92 18.15
N ASP A 119 7.25 4.02 17.36
CA ASP A 119 6.16 3.10 17.70
C ASP A 119 6.64 1.65 17.94
N ASN A 120 7.96 1.44 18.09
CA ASN A 120 8.61 0.13 18.22
C ASN A 120 8.31 -0.84 17.05
N THR A 121 7.91 -0.31 15.90
CA THR A 121 7.70 -1.12 14.70
C THR A 121 8.77 -0.85 13.65
N SER A 122 9.08 -1.89 12.87
CA SER A 122 9.99 -1.78 11.74
C SER A 122 9.41 -0.89 10.63
N THR A 123 10.28 -0.16 9.93
CA THR A 123 9.92 0.66 8.76
C THR A 123 9.48 -0.17 7.55
N SER A 124 9.75 -1.48 7.56
CA SER A 124 9.26 -2.41 6.56
C SER A 124 7.75 -2.64 6.68
N ILE A 125 7.17 -2.46 7.89
CA ILE A 125 5.74 -2.65 8.13
C ILE A 125 4.99 -1.38 7.73
N ASP A 126 4.18 -1.48 6.69
CA ASP A 126 3.31 -0.41 6.23
C ASP A 126 2.00 -0.37 7.04
N ILE A 127 1.37 -1.53 7.22
CA ILE A 127 0.09 -1.64 7.91
C ILE A 127 0.15 -2.81 8.88
N ALA A 128 -0.29 -2.59 10.12
CA ALA A 128 -0.47 -3.63 11.12
C ALA A 128 -1.56 -3.17 12.09
N GLY A 129 -2.78 -3.69 11.96
CA GLY A 129 -3.87 -3.21 12.79
C GLY A 129 -5.15 -4.02 12.67
N ILE A 130 -6.08 -3.62 13.51
CA ILE A 130 -7.37 -4.27 13.71
C ILE A 130 -8.48 -3.27 13.40
N GLY A 131 -9.43 -3.69 12.58
CA GLY A 131 -10.65 -2.96 12.26
C GLY A 131 -11.83 -3.50 13.06
N VAL A 132 -12.61 -2.60 13.64
CA VAL A 132 -13.82 -2.92 14.40
C VAL A 132 -15.01 -2.18 13.79
N LYS A 133 -16.01 -2.93 13.35
CA LYS A 133 -17.30 -2.39 12.91
C LYS A 133 -18.19 -2.24 14.14
N LEU A 134 -18.36 -1.00 14.60
CA LEU A 134 -19.17 -0.68 15.77
C LEU A 134 -20.68 -0.68 15.44
N SER A 135 -21.01 -0.30 14.20
CA SER A 135 -22.37 -0.33 13.64
C SER A 135 -22.29 -0.27 12.12
N ASP A 136 -23.43 -0.22 11.42
CA ASP A 136 -23.43 -0.05 9.96
C ASP A 136 -22.91 1.31 9.50
N LYS A 137 -22.84 2.29 10.41
CA LYS A 137 -22.34 3.63 10.12
C LYS A 137 -20.96 3.92 10.72
N TRP A 138 -20.59 3.27 11.81
CA TRP A 138 -19.37 3.55 12.54
C TRP A 138 -18.38 2.41 12.46
N SER A 139 -17.14 2.74 12.10
CA SER A 139 -16.02 1.81 12.16
C SER A 139 -14.80 2.46 12.79
N LEU A 140 -13.98 1.64 13.42
CA LEU A 140 -12.72 2.00 14.05
C LEU A 140 -11.60 1.15 13.46
N PHE A 141 -10.43 1.74 13.24
CA PHE A 141 -9.20 1.01 12.95
C PHE A 141 -8.12 1.45 13.94
N ALA A 142 -7.48 0.49 14.59
CA ALA A 142 -6.42 0.72 15.55
C ALA A 142 -5.14 0.00 15.11
N GLY A 143 -4.00 0.70 15.14
CA GLY A 143 -2.70 0.18 14.76
C GLY A 143 -1.98 1.05 13.75
N LYS A 144 -0.94 0.49 13.12
CA LYS A 144 -0.18 1.16 12.06
C LYS A 144 -0.99 1.17 10.77
N GLN A 145 -1.14 2.35 10.19
CA GLN A 145 -2.04 2.58 9.07
C GLN A 145 -1.55 3.72 8.19
N CYS A 146 -2.11 3.85 7.00
CA CYS A 146 -1.84 4.99 6.15
C CYS A 146 -2.45 6.25 6.75
N ALA A 147 -1.64 7.30 6.90
CA ALA A 147 -2.13 8.61 7.27
C ALA A 147 -2.88 9.24 6.09
N SER A 148 -4.06 9.74 6.36
CA SER A 148 -4.95 10.30 5.34
C SER A 148 -4.58 11.74 5.02
N TYR A 149 -3.45 11.96 4.37
CA TYR A 149 -3.00 13.30 3.96
C TYR A 149 -3.68 13.81 2.67
N GLY A 150 -4.54 13.00 2.07
CA GLY A 150 -5.18 13.28 0.80
C GLY A 150 -4.37 12.78 -0.40
N GLY A 151 -5.01 12.85 -1.57
CA GLY A 151 -4.43 12.34 -2.80
C GLY A 151 -4.96 10.95 -3.18
N ILE A 152 -5.20 10.77 -4.46
CA ILE A 152 -5.76 9.55 -5.03
C ILE A 152 -4.78 8.36 -4.93
N GLU A 153 -3.47 8.62 -4.89
CA GLU A 153 -2.43 7.60 -4.86
C GLU A 153 -2.51 6.70 -3.62
N PHE A 154 -3.09 7.19 -2.52
CA PHE A 154 -3.29 6.39 -1.31
C PHE A 154 -4.41 5.37 -1.43
N ASP A 155 -5.34 5.57 -2.37
CA ASP A 155 -6.50 4.71 -2.57
C ASP A 155 -6.24 3.62 -3.62
N LEU A 156 -5.26 3.84 -4.49
CA LEU A 156 -4.92 2.90 -5.55
C LEU A 156 -4.18 1.68 -5.00
N ASN A 157 -4.40 0.54 -5.67
CA ASN A 157 -3.59 -0.63 -5.40
C ASN A 157 -2.14 -0.34 -5.82
N PRO A 158 -1.12 -0.67 -5.00
CA PRO A 158 0.27 -0.48 -5.37
C PRO A 158 0.70 -1.07 -6.73
N ILE A 159 -0.02 -2.06 -7.24
CA ILE A 159 0.23 -2.64 -8.57
C ILE A 159 -0.18 -1.70 -9.71
N GLU A 160 -1.09 -0.76 -9.43
CA GLU A 160 -1.59 0.21 -10.42
C GLU A 160 -0.71 1.45 -10.52
N ILE A 161 0.21 1.61 -9.54
CA ILE A 161 1.11 2.77 -9.46
C ILE A 161 2.51 2.34 -9.89
N TYR A 162 2.94 2.88 -11.01
CA TYR A 162 4.28 2.64 -11.51
C TYR A 162 5.36 3.30 -10.65
N GLU A 163 5.16 4.57 -10.29
CA GLU A 163 6.03 5.36 -9.42
C GLU A 163 5.17 6.34 -8.62
N TYR A 164 5.41 6.40 -7.31
CA TYR A 164 4.73 7.36 -6.45
C TYR A 164 5.29 8.76 -6.65
N SER A 165 4.50 9.78 -6.35
CA SER A 165 4.98 11.16 -6.34
C SER A 165 6.10 11.35 -5.32
N ASP A 166 7.01 12.29 -5.57
CA ASP A 166 8.11 12.65 -4.66
C ASP A 166 7.59 12.99 -3.25
N MET A 167 6.41 13.56 -3.15
CA MET A 167 5.76 13.86 -1.88
C MET A 167 5.50 12.57 -1.08
N ILE A 168 4.90 11.56 -1.70
CA ILE A 168 4.57 10.29 -1.04
C ILE A 168 5.81 9.48 -0.72
N GLU A 169 6.82 9.49 -1.58
CA GLU A 169 8.07 8.76 -1.33
C GLU A 169 8.86 9.33 -0.15
N ASN A 170 8.77 10.63 0.10
CA ASN A 170 9.57 11.31 1.12
C ASN A 170 8.84 11.63 2.43
N MET A 171 7.51 11.41 2.51
CA MET A 171 6.77 11.65 3.74
C MET A 171 6.56 10.38 4.56
N SER A 172 6.33 10.54 5.87
CA SER A 172 5.94 9.44 6.77
C SER A 172 4.48 9.07 6.56
N ASN A 173 4.22 8.12 5.69
CA ASN A 173 2.86 7.76 5.26
C ASN A 173 2.17 6.75 6.17
N PHE A 174 2.94 5.91 6.88
CA PHE A 174 2.41 4.82 7.69
C PHE A 174 2.72 5.10 9.16
N LEU A 175 1.69 5.49 9.89
CA LEU A 175 1.77 5.95 11.27
C LEU A 175 0.85 5.13 12.17
N THR A 176 1.25 4.96 13.41
CA THR A 176 0.48 4.20 14.40
C THR A 176 -0.51 5.10 15.14
N GLY A 177 -1.75 4.64 15.29
CA GLY A 177 -2.79 5.35 16.01
C GLY A 177 -4.20 4.82 15.74
N LEU A 178 -5.17 5.71 15.78
CA LEU A 178 -6.59 5.40 15.64
C LEU A 178 -7.19 6.12 14.45
N ASN A 179 -8.12 5.44 13.78
CA ASN A 179 -8.97 5.99 12.73
C ASN A 179 -10.43 5.68 13.06
N ILE A 180 -11.26 6.69 13.09
CA ILE A 180 -12.71 6.57 13.25
C ILE A 180 -13.35 7.02 11.93
N ALA A 181 -14.17 6.16 11.36
CA ALA A 181 -14.90 6.46 10.14
C ALA A 181 -16.42 6.43 10.39
N TYR A 182 -17.11 7.42 9.83
CA TYR A 182 -18.55 7.56 9.89
C TYR A 182 -19.13 7.61 8.48
N GLN A 183 -19.97 6.63 8.16
CA GLN A 183 -20.68 6.55 6.87
C GLN A 183 -21.93 7.44 6.93
N VAL A 184 -21.83 8.62 6.34
CA VAL A 184 -22.93 9.60 6.28
C VAL A 184 -24.05 9.10 5.38
N THR A 185 -23.67 8.69 4.16
CA THR A 185 -24.54 8.05 3.15
C THR A 185 -23.79 6.87 2.53
N PRO A 186 -24.41 6.00 1.74
CA PRO A 186 -23.69 4.92 1.04
C PRO A 186 -22.51 5.39 0.18
N SER A 187 -22.51 6.64 -0.29
CA SER A 187 -21.48 7.22 -1.14
C SER A 187 -20.59 8.26 -0.43
N GLN A 188 -20.81 8.57 0.86
CA GLN A 188 -20.12 9.63 1.58
C GLN A 188 -19.65 9.14 2.94
N GLN A 189 -18.37 9.30 3.25
CA GLN A 189 -17.76 8.90 4.50
C GLN A 189 -16.89 10.03 5.05
N LEU A 190 -17.00 10.29 6.34
CA LEU A 190 -16.07 11.14 7.09
C LEU A 190 -15.11 10.24 7.87
N GLN A 191 -13.83 10.60 7.87
CA GLN A 191 -12.80 9.91 8.65
C GLN A 191 -12.04 10.91 9.50
N PHE A 192 -11.81 10.55 10.75
CA PHE A 192 -10.96 11.27 11.67
C PHE A 192 -9.86 10.34 12.18
N GLN A 193 -8.60 10.78 12.07
CA GLN A 193 -7.46 10.01 12.56
C GLN A 193 -6.71 10.80 13.63
N VAL A 194 -6.22 10.06 14.63
CA VAL A 194 -5.25 10.52 15.62
C VAL A 194 -4.07 9.56 15.54
N LEU A 195 -2.95 10.01 15.03
CA LEU A 195 -1.78 9.20 14.75
C LEU A 195 -0.53 9.80 15.38
N ASN A 196 0.50 8.99 15.59
CA ASN A 196 1.84 9.51 15.89
C ASN A 196 2.28 10.46 14.77
N SER A 197 3.00 11.53 15.11
CA SER A 197 3.43 12.53 14.11
C SER A 197 4.61 12.08 13.26
N ARG A 198 5.30 11.01 13.63
CA ARG A 198 6.53 10.52 12.99
C ARG A 198 6.75 9.03 13.21
N ASN A 199 7.63 8.43 12.40
CA ASN A 199 8.05 7.03 12.51
C ASN A 199 9.34 6.85 13.29
N TYR A 200 10.19 7.87 13.39
CA TYR A 200 11.50 7.81 14.04
C TYR A 200 11.57 8.71 15.27
N SER A 201 12.68 8.64 16.01
CA SER A 201 13.00 9.59 17.06
C SER A 201 13.03 11.03 16.50
N ILE A 202 12.89 12.03 17.39
CA ILE A 202 12.93 13.45 16.97
C ILE A 202 14.29 13.81 16.36
N GLU A 203 15.36 13.30 16.94
CA GLU A 203 16.73 13.52 16.48
C GLU A 203 16.93 13.02 15.04
N LYS A 204 16.39 11.83 14.74
CA LYS A 204 16.49 11.23 13.40
C LYS A 204 15.58 11.91 12.37
N THR A 205 14.46 12.48 12.82
CA THR A 205 13.49 13.13 11.94
C THR A 205 13.81 14.58 11.66
N TYR A 206 14.22 15.35 12.72
CA TYR A 206 14.35 16.81 12.67
C TYR A 206 15.74 17.31 13.07
N GLY A 207 16.64 16.42 13.51
CA GLY A 207 17.98 16.76 14.03
C GLY A 207 17.96 17.13 15.53
N ASN A 208 19.16 17.41 16.06
CA ASN A 208 19.40 17.53 17.50
C ASN A 208 18.94 18.85 18.13
N ASN A 209 18.43 19.80 17.36
CA ASN A 209 18.12 21.15 17.83
C ASN A 209 16.61 21.40 18.04
N VAL A 210 15.80 20.36 18.01
CA VAL A 210 14.35 20.46 18.17
C VAL A 210 13.93 19.76 19.45
N GLU A 211 13.23 20.50 20.33
CA GLU A 211 12.66 19.91 21.54
C GLU A 211 11.51 18.97 21.19
N ASP A 212 11.43 17.83 21.89
CA ASP A 212 10.35 16.87 21.68
C ASP A 212 9.04 17.39 22.27
N ALA A 213 7.97 17.24 21.51
CA ALA A 213 6.63 17.54 22.00
C ALA A 213 6.18 16.48 23.02
N LYS A 214 5.51 16.89 24.07
CA LYS A 214 4.96 15.97 25.08
C LYS A 214 3.91 15.00 24.49
N MET A 215 3.21 15.42 23.46
CA MET A 215 2.23 14.64 22.71
C MET A 215 2.46 14.84 21.21
N PRO A 216 3.41 14.09 20.61
CA PRO A 216 3.70 14.24 19.19
C PRO A 216 2.65 13.49 18.33
N LEU A 217 1.47 14.07 18.23
CA LEU A 217 0.34 13.53 17.49
C LEU A 217 0.03 14.39 16.25
N VAL A 218 -0.49 13.75 15.22
CA VAL A 218 -1.08 14.38 14.05
C VAL A 218 -2.56 14.02 13.98
N TYR A 219 -3.37 14.99 13.64
CA TYR A 219 -4.81 14.85 13.46
C TYR A 219 -5.14 15.05 11.99
N THR A 220 -5.94 14.17 11.42
CA THR A 220 -6.44 14.32 10.06
C THR A 220 -7.96 14.22 10.04
N LEU A 221 -8.59 15.02 9.22
CA LEU A 221 -10.01 14.92 8.91
C LEU A 221 -10.17 14.77 7.41
N ASN A 222 -10.78 13.67 7.00
CA ASN A 222 -11.01 13.38 5.60
C ASN A 222 -12.50 13.24 5.30
N TRP A 223 -12.84 13.69 4.13
CA TRP A 223 -14.11 13.38 3.51
C TRP A 223 -13.86 12.55 2.25
N ASN A 224 -14.30 11.31 2.27
CA ASN A 224 -14.24 10.39 1.14
C ASN A 224 -15.62 10.27 0.53
N GLY A 225 -15.74 10.52 -0.77
CA GLY A 225 -17.07 10.45 -1.39
C GLY A 225 -17.05 10.48 -2.91
N ASN A 226 -18.20 10.15 -3.49
CA ASN A 226 -18.46 10.27 -4.91
C ASN A 226 -19.64 11.22 -5.12
N PHE A 227 -19.46 12.25 -5.94
CA PHE A 227 -20.54 13.05 -6.49
C PHE A 227 -20.89 12.52 -7.87
N ARG A 228 -21.85 11.58 -7.96
CA ARG A 228 -22.20 10.80 -9.14
C ARG A 228 -21.02 9.97 -9.69
N GLU A 229 -21.25 9.11 -10.65
CA GLU A 229 -20.25 8.20 -11.21
C GLU A 229 -19.02 8.88 -11.85
N VAL A 230 -19.04 10.22 -12.01
CA VAL A 230 -18.03 10.99 -12.74
C VAL A 230 -16.96 11.62 -11.85
N PHE A 231 -17.23 11.89 -10.58
CA PHE A 231 -16.25 12.55 -9.69
C PHE A 231 -16.07 11.80 -8.39
N LYS A 232 -14.89 11.17 -8.23
CA LYS A 232 -14.40 10.72 -6.93
C LYS A 232 -13.68 11.91 -6.29
N THR A 233 -14.16 12.39 -5.16
CA THR A 233 -13.52 13.48 -4.41
C THR A 233 -12.99 12.97 -3.10
N ARG A 234 -11.75 13.36 -2.80
CA ARG A 234 -11.15 13.20 -1.49
C ARG A 234 -10.56 14.56 -1.09
N TRP A 235 -11.15 15.17 -0.08
CA TRP A 235 -10.69 16.45 0.46
C TRP A 235 -10.08 16.24 1.84
N PRO A 236 -8.77 16.41 2.01
CA PRO A 236 -8.17 16.44 3.33
C PRO A 236 -8.34 17.82 3.97
N ALA A 237 -8.73 17.87 5.22
CA ALA A 237 -8.53 19.03 6.06
C ALA A 237 -7.45 18.70 7.09
N PHE A 238 -6.38 19.47 7.11
CA PHE A 238 -5.31 19.32 8.09
C PHE A 238 -5.56 20.28 9.25
N ILE A 239 -5.53 19.75 10.46
CA ILE A 239 -5.48 20.52 11.70
C ILE A 239 -4.16 20.14 12.37
N THR A 240 -3.20 21.04 12.33
CA THR A 240 -1.92 20.95 13.06
C THR A 240 -2.02 21.65 14.41
#